data_b8ab7e35ba1f77d9599c015ca3aa8573
#
_entry.id   b8ab7e35ba1f77d9599c015ca3aa8573
#
_cell.length_a   1.000
_cell.length_b   1.000
_cell.length_c   1.000
_cell.angle_alpha   90.00
_cell.angle_beta   90.00
_cell.angle_gamma   90.00
#
_symmetry.space_group_name_H-M   'P 1'
#
loop_
_entity.id
_entity.type
_entity.pdbx_description
1 polymer ?
#
loop_
_entity_poly.entity_id
_entity_poly.type
_entity_poly.pdbx_seq_one_letter_code
_entity_poly.pdbx_strand_id
1 'polypeptide(L)'
;MIIQIIGLPGSGKTTLATALADRINAVHLNADYVRATINSDLGFTPEDRVEHARRLGEMAKMLSSQGLDVVVDFICPTAATRAAFGKPNICIWMDTITEGRFEDTNKLWETPTEFDYHFVSYDSKGQTDLIIAQSELHDWKAPTTLLLGRYQPWHEGHHALLEKAYERTEQVVIAVRDTHGTSEKDPLPYQEVANRIRAEERSSFVVKFPNITNIVYGRDVGYKIEQVELSQELQSISATQKRKELGL
;
A
#
# COMPACT_ATOMS: atom_id res chain seq x y z
N MET A 1 1.13 -3.96 -2.59
CA MET A 1 1.44 -4.69 -1.34
C MET A 1 0.25 -5.56 -0.95
N ILE A 2 0.47 -6.67 -0.18
CA ILE A 2 -0.60 -7.57 0.29
C ILE A 2 -0.52 -7.63 1.82
N ILE A 3 -1.61 -7.27 2.50
CA ILE A 3 -1.79 -7.38 3.95
C ILE A 3 -2.83 -8.47 4.20
N GLN A 4 -2.47 -9.50 4.96
CA GLN A 4 -3.34 -10.60 5.33
C GLN A 4 -3.74 -10.48 6.80
N ILE A 5 -5.04 -10.59 7.10
CA ILE A 5 -5.58 -10.58 8.47
C ILE A 5 -6.25 -11.94 8.73
N ILE A 6 -5.71 -12.70 9.67
CA ILE A 6 -6.18 -14.04 10.03
C ILE A 6 -6.68 -14.11 11.47
N GLY A 7 -7.47 -15.13 11.80
CA GLY A 7 -8.00 -15.35 13.15
C GLY A 7 -9.36 -16.04 13.13
N LEU A 8 -9.86 -16.43 14.30
CA LEU A 8 -11.14 -17.13 14.46
C LEU A 8 -12.35 -16.29 14.01
N PRO A 9 -13.49 -16.92 13.65
CA PRO A 9 -14.73 -16.21 13.33
C PRO A 9 -15.23 -15.38 14.52
N GLY A 10 -15.35 -14.07 14.33
CA GLY A 10 -15.75 -13.14 15.40
C GLY A 10 -14.59 -12.38 16.07
N SER A 11 -13.33 -12.65 15.70
CA SER A 11 -12.16 -11.96 16.28
C SER A 11 -11.99 -10.50 15.85
N GLY A 12 -12.86 -9.92 15.01
CA GLY A 12 -12.79 -8.53 14.59
C GLY A 12 -11.98 -8.28 13.31
N LYS A 13 -11.53 -9.33 12.60
CA LYS A 13 -10.76 -9.22 11.35
C LYS A 13 -11.35 -8.26 10.32
N THR A 14 -12.61 -8.45 9.98
CA THR A 14 -13.29 -7.65 8.95
C THR A 14 -13.39 -6.18 9.34
N THR A 15 -13.59 -5.88 10.62
CA THR A 15 -13.62 -4.49 11.09
C THR A 15 -12.25 -3.84 11.00
N LEU A 16 -11.20 -4.55 11.40
CA LEU A 16 -9.81 -4.06 11.22
C LEU A 16 -9.47 -3.92 9.74
N ALA A 17 -9.81 -4.92 8.92
CA ALA A 17 -9.54 -4.90 7.48
C ALA A 17 -10.22 -3.71 6.79
N THR A 18 -11.48 -3.45 7.11
CA THR A 18 -12.23 -2.31 6.57
C THR A 18 -11.58 -0.98 6.99
N ALA A 19 -11.24 -0.83 8.28
CA ALA A 19 -10.62 0.38 8.78
C ALA A 19 -9.24 0.63 8.15
N LEU A 20 -8.43 -0.42 8.05
CA LEU A 20 -7.10 -0.32 7.45
C LEU A 20 -7.18 -0.01 5.94
N ALA A 21 -8.02 -0.75 5.20
CA ALA A 21 -8.19 -0.54 3.77
C ALA A 21 -8.67 0.89 3.44
N ASP A 22 -9.59 1.43 4.24
CA ASP A 22 -10.07 2.81 4.10
C ASP A 22 -8.96 3.85 4.37
N ARG A 23 -8.09 3.59 5.36
CA ARG A 23 -6.99 4.49 5.73
C ARG A 23 -5.86 4.52 4.71
N ILE A 24 -5.50 3.38 4.13
CA ILE A 24 -4.40 3.27 3.15
C ILE A 24 -4.89 3.24 1.70
N ASN A 25 -6.18 3.44 1.45
CA ASN A 25 -6.82 3.38 0.13
C ASN A 25 -6.56 2.04 -0.61
N ALA A 26 -6.66 0.94 0.13
CA ALA A 26 -6.43 -0.40 -0.39
C ALA A 26 -7.72 -1.07 -0.87
N VAL A 27 -7.58 -2.06 -1.75
CA VAL A 27 -8.67 -2.98 -2.10
C VAL A 27 -8.90 -3.95 -0.94
N HIS A 28 -10.12 -4.02 -0.44
CA HIS A 28 -10.49 -4.99 0.59
C HIS A 28 -11.07 -6.26 -0.05
N LEU A 29 -10.36 -7.38 0.07
CA LEU A 29 -10.84 -8.72 -0.31
C LEU A 29 -11.36 -9.45 0.94
N ASN A 30 -12.65 -9.37 1.18
CA ASN A 30 -13.29 -10.15 2.24
C ASN A 30 -13.56 -11.58 1.73
N ALA A 31 -13.00 -12.58 2.40
CA ALA A 31 -13.07 -13.97 1.97
C ALA A 31 -14.50 -14.54 1.97
N ASP A 32 -15.35 -14.13 2.91
CA ASP A 32 -16.74 -14.61 2.97
C ASP A 32 -17.53 -14.09 1.78
N TYR A 33 -17.32 -12.82 1.39
CA TYR A 33 -17.92 -12.25 0.17
C TYR A 33 -17.42 -12.97 -1.09
N VAL A 34 -16.10 -13.18 -1.19
CA VAL A 34 -15.51 -13.89 -2.35
C VAL A 34 -16.02 -15.31 -2.45
N ARG A 35 -16.19 -16.03 -1.30
CA ARG A 35 -16.77 -17.38 -1.28
C ARG A 35 -18.22 -17.39 -1.74
N ALA A 36 -19.01 -16.43 -1.29
CA ALA A 36 -20.43 -16.34 -1.66
C ALA A 36 -20.66 -15.97 -3.12
N THR A 37 -19.67 -15.37 -3.80
CA THR A 37 -19.82 -14.85 -5.16
C THR A 37 -18.91 -15.54 -6.17
N ILE A 38 -17.61 -15.26 -6.12
CA ILE A 38 -16.63 -15.73 -7.12
C ILE A 38 -16.31 -17.22 -6.92
N ASN A 39 -16.16 -17.67 -5.67
CA ASN A 39 -15.81 -19.04 -5.31
C ASN A 39 -17.03 -19.83 -4.83
N SER A 40 -18.22 -19.58 -5.39
CA SER A 40 -19.47 -20.22 -4.99
C SER A 40 -19.53 -21.72 -5.32
N ASP A 41 -18.59 -22.22 -6.11
CA ASP A 41 -18.36 -23.63 -6.39
C ASP A 41 -17.70 -24.38 -5.23
N LEU A 42 -17.10 -23.69 -4.23
CA LEU A 42 -16.39 -24.28 -3.12
C LEU A 42 -17.26 -24.37 -1.86
N GLY A 43 -17.23 -25.54 -1.22
CA GLY A 43 -17.83 -25.78 0.11
C GLY A 43 -16.86 -25.42 1.25
N PHE A 44 -16.90 -26.25 2.32
CA PHE A 44 -16.12 -26.06 3.54
C PHE A 44 -15.26 -27.28 3.90
N THR A 45 -15.09 -28.23 2.97
CA THR A 45 -14.15 -29.33 3.17
C THR A 45 -12.72 -28.81 3.34
N PRO A 46 -11.80 -29.57 3.92
CA PRO A 46 -10.40 -29.17 4.00
C PRO A 46 -9.81 -28.76 2.64
N GLU A 47 -10.13 -29.50 1.59
CA GLU A 47 -9.69 -29.26 0.22
C GLU A 47 -10.27 -27.94 -0.33
N ASP A 48 -11.56 -27.70 -0.15
CA ASP A 48 -12.22 -26.45 -0.55
C ASP A 48 -11.64 -25.24 0.19
N ARG A 49 -11.29 -25.39 1.47
CA ARG A 49 -10.65 -24.31 2.25
C ARG A 49 -9.27 -23.98 1.71
N VAL A 50 -8.48 -24.99 1.33
CA VAL A 50 -7.15 -24.80 0.71
C VAL A 50 -7.28 -24.14 -0.64
N GLU A 51 -8.19 -24.61 -1.51
CA GLU A 51 -8.40 -24.03 -2.84
C GLU A 51 -8.95 -22.60 -2.75
N HIS A 52 -9.84 -22.31 -1.81
CA HIS A 52 -10.32 -20.96 -1.55
C HIS A 52 -9.17 -20.01 -1.16
N ALA A 53 -8.29 -20.44 -0.25
CA ALA A 53 -7.12 -19.70 0.16
C ALA A 53 -6.17 -19.44 -1.02
N ARG A 54 -5.92 -20.44 -1.86
CA ARG A 54 -5.11 -20.33 -3.06
C ARG A 54 -5.69 -19.28 -4.04
N ARG A 55 -6.99 -19.36 -4.34
CA ARG A 55 -7.66 -18.41 -5.24
C ARG A 55 -7.63 -16.97 -4.69
N LEU A 56 -7.83 -16.80 -3.38
CA LEU A 56 -7.69 -15.48 -2.71
C LEU A 56 -6.27 -14.92 -2.86
N GLY A 57 -5.25 -15.77 -2.64
CA GLY A 57 -3.86 -15.37 -2.81
C GLY A 57 -3.53 -14.94 -4.24
N GLU A 58 -4.03 -15.67 -5.25
CA GLU A 58 -3.84 -15.29 -6.66
C GLU A 58 -4.57 -13.99 -7.03
N MET A 59 -5.80 -13.78 -6.52
CA MET A 59 -6.51 -12.50 -6.70
C MET A 59 -5.74 -11.34 -6.07
N ALA A 60 -5.23 -11.52 -4.84
CA ALA A 60 -4.45 -10.50 -4.17
C ALA A 60 -3.16 -10.16 -4.94
N LYS A 61 -2.44 -11.17 -5.44
CA LYS A 61 -1.24 -10.99 -6.28
C LYS A 61 -1.56 -10.26 -7.59
N MET A 62 -2.65 -10.62 -8.26
CA MET A 62 -3.08 -9.97 -9.49
C MET A 62 -3.34 -8.49 -9.27
N LEU A 63 -4.09 -8.12 -8.24
CA LEU A 63 -4.38 -6.73 -7.89
C LEU A 63 -3.10 -5.97 -7.50
N SER A 64 -2.25 -6.59 -6.67
CA SER A 64 -0.98 -5.99 -6.25
C SER A 64 -0.02 -5.77 -7.43
N SER A 65 -0.02 -6.65 -8.42
CA SER A 65 0.78 -6.49 -9.64
C SER A 65 0.36 -5.28 -10.49
N GLN A 66 -0.87 -4.80 -10.32
CA GLN A 66 -1.39 -3.58 -10.94
C GLN A 66 -1.05 -2.32 -10.12
N GLY A 67 -0.27 -2.45 -9.06
CA GLY A 67 0.13 -1.33 -8.19
C GLY A 67 -0.88 -0.98 -7.10
N LEU A 68 -1.88 -1.85 -6.85
CA LEU A 68 -2.85 -1.66 -5.79
C LEU A 68 -2.36 -2.27 -4.48
N ASP A 69 -2.64 -1.63 -3.37
CA ASP A 69 -2.54 -2.24 -2.06
C ASP A 69 -3.80 -3.08 -1.78
N VAL A 70 -3.63 -4.24 -1.16
CA VAL A 70 -4.71 -5.21 -0.95
C VAL A 70 -4.72 -5.67 0.50
N VAL A 71 -5.85 -5.53 1.16
CA VAL A 71 -6.11 -6.08 2.49
C VAL A 71 -7.05 -7.28 2.34
N VAL A 72 -6.62 -8.45 2.82
CA VAL A 72 -7.38 -9.70 2.74
C VAL A 72 -7.70 -10.17 4.14
N ASP A 73 -8.97 -10.37 4.48
CA ASP A 73 -9.37 -10.96 5.76
C ASP A 73 -10.08 -12.30 5.59
N PHE A 74 -9.60 -13.30 6.27
CA PHE A 74 -10.23 -14.61 6.36
C PHE A 74 -9.72 -15.44 7.54
N ILE A 75 -10.41 -16.54 7.85
CA ILE A 75 -10.06 -17.37 9.00
C ILE A 75 -8.66 -17.96 8.84
N CYS A 76 -8.34 -18.55 7.68
CA CYS A 76 -7.08 -19.20 7.36
C CYS A 76 -6.60 -20.18 8.44
N PRO A 77 -7.39 -21.22 8.75
CA PRO A 77 -7.29 -21.92 10.04
C PRO A 77 -6.07 -22.83 10.16
N THR A 78 -5.53 -23.34 9.05
CA THR A 78 -4.47 -24.37 9.05
C THR A 78 -3.20 -23.86 8.38
N ALA A 79 -2.07 -24.51 8.68
CA ALA A 79 -0.81 -24.26 7.97
C ALA A 79 -0.95 -24.49 6.46
N ALA A 80 -1.74 -25.50 6.06
CA ALA A 80 -2.03 -25.78 4.66
C ALA A 80 -2.77 -24.61 3.97
N THR A 81 -3.76 -24.02 4.61
CA THR A 81 -4.48 -22.85 4.06
C THR A 81 -3.58 -21.62 4.00
N ARG A 82 -2.73 -21.39 5.01
CA ARG A 82 -1.73 -20.30 5.01
C ARG A 82 -0.72 -20.46 3.88
N ALA A 83 -0.19 -21.67 3.72
CA ALA A 83 0.74 -21.99 2.61
C ALA A 83 0.10 -21.82 1.23
N ALA A 84 -1.17 -22.24 1.06
CA ALA A 84 -1.90 -22.10 -0.19
C ALA A 84 -2.17 -20.63 -0.57
N PHE A 85 -2.45 -19.77 0.38
CA PHE A 85 -2.57 -18.32 0.16
C PHE A 85 -1.25 -17.72 -0.35
N GLY A 86 -0.14 -18.23 0.16
CA GLY A 86 1.20 -17.73 -0.11
C GLY A 86 1.63 -16.65 0.91
N LYS A 87 2.85 -16.15 0.74
CA LYS A 87 3.44 -15.18 1.67
C LYS A 87 2.91 -13.77 1.41
N PRO A 88 2.21 -13.13 2.37
CA PRO A 88 1.86 -11.71 2.29
C PRO A 88 3.09 -10.83 2.58
N ASN A 89 2.96 -9.52 2.34
CA ASN A 89 3.96 -8.54 2.81
C ASN A 89 3.83 -8.29 4.31
N ILE A 90 2.58 -8.30 4.83
CA ILE A 90 2.27 -8.14 6.25
C ILE A 90 1.21 -9.18 6.62
N CYS A 91 1.46 -9.95 7.67
CA CYS A 91 0.52 -10.89 8.25
C CYS A 91 0.09 -10.42 9.65
N ILE A 92 -1.22 -10.28 9.86
CA ILE A 92 -1.82 -9.83 11.12
C ILE A 92 -2.65 -10.97 11.69
N TRP A 93 -2.32 -11.39 12.91
CA TRP A 93 -3.09 -12.36 13.64
C TRP A 93 -3.98 -11.70 14.69
N MET A 94 -5.32 -11.85 14.51
CA MET A 94 -6.35 -11.41 15.45
C MET A 94 -6.70 -12.56 16.39
N ASP A 95 -6.10 -12.57 17.58
CA ASP A 95 -6.25 -13.57 18.65
C ASP A 95 -7.08 -13.01 19.82
N THR A 96 -8.13 -12.27 19.49
CA THR A 96 -8.95 -11.53 20.46
C THR A 96 -10.03 -12.38 21.12
N ILE A 97 -10.20 -13.62 20.69
CA ILE A 97 -11.16 -14.58 21.22
C ILE A 97 -10.53 -15.98 21.22
N THR A 98 -10.89 -16.80 22.21
CA THR A 98 -10.40 -18.17 22.36
C THR A 98 -11.24 -19.18 21.58
N GLU A 99 -12.52 -18.88 21.33
CA GLU A 99 -13.45 -19.72 20.58
C GLU A 99 -14.28 -18.90 19.61
N GLY A 100 -14.31 -19.32 18.35
CA GLY A 100 -15.16 -18.74 17.32
C GLY A 100 -16.55 -19.35 17.30
N ARG A 101 -17.46 -18.80 16.50
CA ARG A 101 -18.88 -19.21 16.40
C ARG A 101 -19.09 -20.59 15.79
N PHE A 102 -18.10 -21.19 15.16
CA PHE A 102 -18.20 -22.45 14.43
C PHE A 102 -17.27 -23.50 15.06
N GLU A 103 -17.85 -24.53 15.68
CA GLU A 103 -17.10 -25.57 16.40
C GLU A 103 -16.16 -26.37 15.48
N ASP A 104 -16.58 -26.64 14.23
CA ASP A 104 -15.76 -27.32 13.24
C ASP A 104 -14.48 -26.51 12.89
N THR A 105 -14.61 -25.20 12.83
CA THR A 105 -13.49 -24.30 12.57
C THR A 105 -12.56 -24.20 13.78
N ASN A 106 -13.11 -24.18 14.99
CA ASN A 106 -12.32 -24.18 16.22
C ASN A 106 -11.44 -25.44 16.31
N LYS A 107 -12.00 -26.60 15.94
CA LYS A 107 -11.26 -27.89 15.93
C LYS A 107 -10.14 -27.92 14.86
N LEU A 108 -10.29 -27.17 13.79
CA LEU A 108 -9.30 -27.11 12.71
C LEU A 108 -8.22 -26.06 12.96
N TRP A 109 -8.38 -25.19 13.97
CA TRP A 109 -7.49 -24.08 14.19
C TRP A 109 -6.09 -24.54 14.60
N GLU A 110 -5.10 -24.17 13.81
CA GLU A 110 -3.68 -24.31 14.10
C GLU A 110 -3.09 -22.94 14.36
N THR A 111 -2.49 -22.75 15.53
CA THR A 111 -1.84 -21.49 15.91
C THR A 111 -0.82 -21.05 14.86
N PRO A 112 -0.90 -19.82 14.34
CA PRO A 112 0.10 -19.30 13.40
C PRO A 112 1.48 -19.23 14.06
N THR A 113 2.52 -19.56 13.31
CA THR A 113 3.91 -19.47 13.76
C THR A 113 4.65 -18.27 13.16
N GLU A 114 4.11 -17.68 12.08
CA GLU A 114 4.67 -16.53 11.39
C GLU A 114 3.60 -15.44 11.26
N PHE A 115 3.89 -14.27 11.79
CA PHE A 115 3.06 -13.08 11.71
C PHE A 115 3.92 -11.83 12.04
N ASP A 116 3.51 -10.67 11.55
CA ASP A 116 4.16 -9.39 11.85
C ASP A 116 3.46 -8.69 13.03
N TYR A 117 2.13 -8.88 13.16
CA TYR A 117 1.33 -8.33 14.26
C TYR A 117 0.49 -9.41 14.91
N HIS A 118 0.43 -9.41 16.26
CA HIS A 118 -0.41 -10.29 17.07
C HIS A 118 -1.25 -9.45 18.04
N PHE A 119 -2.55 -9.47 17.86
CA PHE A 119 -3.48 -8.72 18.70
C PHE A 119 -4.36 -9.63 19.55
N VAL A 120 -4.20 -9.54 20.86
CA VAL A 120 -4.96 -10.34 21.86
C VAL A 120 -6.15 -9.56 22.43
N SER A 121 -6.31 -8.29 22.09
CA SER A 121 -7.44 -7.45 22.45
C SER A 121 -7.96 -6.71 21.25
N TYR A 122 -9.22 -6.31 21.28
CA TYR A 122 -9.85 -5.61 20.16
C TYR A 122 -9.81 -4.09 20.36
N ASP A 123 -9.10 -3.39 19.48
CA ASP A 123 -9.10 -1.93 19.32
C ASP A 123 -8.77 -1.60 17.86
N SER A 124 -9.78 -1.61 17.01
CA SER A 124 -9.54 -1.45 15.57
C SER A 124 -8.90 -0.10 15.21
N LYS A 125 -9.18 0.98 15.97
CA LYS A 125 -8.58 2.28 15.72
C LYS A 125 -7.10 2.28 16.11
N GLY A 126 -6.78 1.93 17.36
CA GLY A 126 -5.39 1.89 17.81
C GLY A 126 -4.54 0.88 17.05
N GLN A 127 -5.12 -0.29 16.69
CA GLN A 127 -4.47 -1.29 15.85
C GLN A 127 -4.16 -0.76 14.45
N THR A 128 -5.10 -0.05 13.83
CA THR A 128 -4.90 0.59 12.51
C THR A 128 -3.81 1.65 12.58
N ASP A 129 -3.86 2.54 13.58
CA ASP A 129 -2.85 3.58 13.79
C ASP A 129 -1.45 2.96 13.99
N LEU A 130 -1.35 1.90 14.79
CA LEU A 130 -0.10 1.17 15.04
C LEU A 130 0.48 0.54 13.77
N ILE A 131 -0.37 -0.17 12.99
CA ILE A 131 0.05 -0.82 11.75
C ILE A 131 0.57 0.20 10.75
N ILE A 132 -0.16 1.31 10.56
CA ILE A 132 0.23 2.38 9.64
C ILE A 132 1.59 2.96 10.05
N ALA A 133 1.76 3.30 11.32
CA ALA A 133 2.98 3.92 11.83
C ALA A 133 4.19 2.97 11.75
N GLN A 134 4.05 1.72 12.20
CA GLN A 134 5.17 0.76 12.26
C GLN A 134 5.54 0.17 10.90
N SER A 135 4.59 0.08 9.98
CA SER A 135 4.83 -0.40 8.62
C SER A 135 5.10 0.74 7.62
N GLU A 136 5.21 1.97 8.10
CA GLU A 136 5.44 3.18 7.27
C GLU A 136 4.45 3.28 6.11
N LEU A 137 3.18 2.94 6.35
CA LEU A 137 2.14 2.99 5.33
C LEU A 137 1.65 4.43 5.14
N HIS A 138 1.36 4.78 3.88
CA HIS A 138 0.79 6.09 3.58
C HIS A 138 -0.66 6.19 4.07
N ASP A 139 -0.94 7.13 4.97
CA ASP A 139 -2.28 7.40 5.49
C ASP A 139 -3.00 8.43 4.61
N TRP A 140 -3.97 7.98 3.82
CA TRP A 140 -4.73 8.86 2.92
C TRP A 140 -5.58 9.92 3.66
N LYS A 141 -5.76 9.80 4.97
CA LYS A 141 -6.51 10.76 5.79
C LYS A 141 -5.63 11.76 6.54
N ALA A 142 -4.33 11.53 6.55
CA ALA A 142 -3.40 12.47 7.18
C ALA A 142 -3.03 13.65 6.27
N PRO A 143 -2.69 14.80 6.85
CA PRO A 143 -2.17 15.94 6.11
C PRO A 143 -0.96 15.53 5.25
N THR A 144 -1.00 15.89 3.97
CA THR A 144 -0.03 15.42 2.99
C THR A 144 0.45 16.56 2.11
N THR A 145 1.76 16.67 1.89
CA THR A 145 2.33 17.56 0.88
C THR A 145 2.50 16.82 -0.45
N LEU A 146 2.07 17.46 -1.53
CA LEU A 146 2.21 16.93 -2.89
C LEU A 146 3.41 17.55 -3.59
N LEU A 147 4.37 16.72 -4.01
CA LEU A 147 5.40 17.08 -4.97
C LEU A 147 5.02 16.57 -6.36
N LEU A 148 4.91 17.46 -7.33
CA LEU A 148 4.54 17.12 -8.69
C LEU A 148 5.69 17.42 -9.65
N GLY A 149 6.16 16.42 -10.39
CA GLY A 149 7.25 16.62 -11.34
C GLY A 149 7.40 15.48 -12.36
N ARG A 150 8.37 15.66 -13.28
CA ARG A 150 8.77 14.63 -14.27
C ARG A 150 9.93 13.78 -13.77
N TYR A 151 10.81 14.39 -12.97
CA TYR A 151 11.96 13.73 -12.32
C TYR A 151 12.83 12.94 -13.30
N GLN A 152 13.35 13.63 -14.31
CA GLN A 152 14.06 13.03 -15.45
C GLN A 152 15.55 13.39 -15.52
N PRO A 153 16.40 12.79 -14.68
CA PRO A 153 16.18 11.87 -13.56
C PRO A 153 15.91 12.60 -12.21
N TRP A 154 15.65 11.83 -11.16
CA TRP A 154 15.72 12.30 -9.76
C TRP A 154 17.16 12.73 -9.45
N HIS A 155 17.33 13.79 -8.67
CA HIS A 155 18.64 14.35 -8.32
C HIS A 155 18.57 15.18 -7.02
N GLU A 156 19.71 15.67 -6.56
CA GLU A 156 19.89 16.37 -5.29
C GLU A 156 18.95 17.59 -5.12
N GLY A 157 18.63 18.29 -6.19
CA GLY A 157 17.66 19.40 -6.16
C GLY A 157 16.23 18.92 -5.85
N HIS A 158 15.85 17.72 -6.32
CA HIS A 158 14.57 17.12 -5.98
C HIS A 158 14.55 16.58 -4.54
N HIS A 159 15.69 16.03 -4.07
CA HIS A 159 15.85 15.61 -2.67
C HIS A 159 15.68 16.82 -1.72
N ALA A 160 16.36 17.93 -2.00
CA ALA A 160 16.21 19.15 -1.20
C ALA A 160 14.77 19.70 -1.20
N LEU A 161 14.04 19.55 -2.33
CA LEU A 161 12.63 19.92 -2.39
C LEU A 161 11.76 18.98 -1.55
N LEU A 162 12.08 17.68 -1.51
CA LEU A 162 11.40 16.69 -0.67
C LEU A 162 11.60 17.00 0.82
N GLU A 163 12.82 17.33 1.24
CA GLU A 163 13.12 17.79 2.61
C GLU A 163 12.25 18.98 3.01
N LYS A 164 12.14 19.96 2.09
CA LYS A 164 11.27 21.11 2.30
C LYS A 164 9.78 20.75 2.36
N ALA A 165 9.35 19.72 1.68
CA ALA A 165 7.97 19.22 1.77
C ALA A 165 7.69 18.58 3.12
N TYR A 166 8.63 17.80 3.68
CA TYR A 166 8.54 17.21 5.02
C TYR A 166 8.52 18.24 6.15
N GLU A 167 9.06 19.46 5.94
CA GLU A 167 8.90 20.55 6.91
C GLU A 167 7.44 21.03 7.04
N ARG A 168 6.54 20.68 6.13
CA ARG A 168 5.13 21.10 6.09
C ARG A 168 4.17 20.06 6.62
N THR A 169 4.44 18.80 6.34
CA THR A 169 3.61 17.67 6.75
C THR A 169 4.49 16.45 7.00
N GLU A 170 4.02 15.54 7.89
CA GLU A 170 4.77 14.32 8.24
C GLU A 170 4.86 13.31 7.08
N GLN A 171 4.00 13.44 6.07
CA GLN A 171 4.03 12.58 4.89
C GLN A 171 3.97 13.38 3.59
N VAL A 172 4.61 12.83 2.56
CA VAL A 172 4.71 13.45 1.24
C VAL A 172 4.34 12.45 0.17
N VAL A 173 3.56 12.90 -0.82
CA VAL A 173 3.29 12.16 -2.05
C VAL A 173 4.15 12.73 -3.17
N ILE A 174 4.96 11.90 -3.80
CA ILE A 174 5.71 12.26 -5.01
C ILE A 174 4.91 11.81 -6.23
N ALA A 175 4.24 12.75 -6.86
CA ALA A 175 3.46 12.51 -8.08
C ALA A 175 4.35 12.62 -9.32
N VAL A 176 4.70 11.45 -9.87
CA VAL A 176 5.50 11.37 -11.09
C VAL A 176 4.60 11.47 -12.30
N ARG A 177 4.79 12.54 -13.08
CA ARG A 177 4.02 12.79 -14.30
C ARG A 177 4.35 11.73 -15.36
N ASP A 178 3.31 11.09 -15.91
CA ASP A 178 3.46 10.21 -17.06
C ASP A 178 3.72 11.03 -18.33
N THR A 179 4.84 10.76 -18.97
CA THR A 179 5.26 11.45 -20.20
C THR A 179 4.83 10.74 -21.48
N HIS A 180 4.02 9.65 -21.35
CA HIS A 180 3.51 8.87 -22.48
C HIS A 180 4.60 8.29 -23.42
N GLY A 181 5.63 7.75 -22.83
CA GLY A 181 6.79 7.19 -23.54
C GLY A 181 8.05 8.00 -23.28
N THR A 182 9.06 7.73 -24.09
CA THR A 182 10.37 8.35 -23.96
C THR A 182 10.61 9.39 -25.05
N SER A 183 11.35 10.43 -24.71
CA SER A 183 11.80 11.48 -25.63
C SER A 183 13.18 11.96 -25.22
N GLU A 184 13.82 12.79 -26.02
CA GLU A 184 15.10 13.42 -25.67
C GLU A 184 15.03 14.20 -24.33
N LYS A 185 13.88 14.82 -24.02
CA LYS A 185 13.66 15.54 -22.75
C LYS A 185 13.24 14.63 -21.59
N ASP A 186 12.60 13.52 -21.89
CA ASP A 186 12.04 12.58 -20.95
C ASP A 186 12.50 11.14 -21.31
N PRO A 187 13.81 10.82 -21.14
CA PRO A 187 14.37 9.55 -21.62
C PRO A 187 13.94 8.34 -20.77
N LEU A 188 13.45 8.55 -19.56
CA LEU A 188 13.09 7.48 -18.65
C LEU A 188 11.58 7.25 -18.64
N PRO A 189 11.09 6.01 -18.80
CA PRO A 189 9.68 5.69 -18.63
C PRO A 189 9.29 5.82 -17.14
N TYR A 190 7.99 6.05 -16.88
CA TYR A 190 7.47 6.22 -15.52
C TYR A 190 7.99 5.18 -14.53
N GLN A 191 7.96 3.90 -14.91
CA GLN A 191 8.32 2.81 -13.99
C GLN A 191 9.79 2.91 -13.53
N GLU A 192 10.68 3.31 -14.42
CA GLU A 192 12.08 3.49 -14.09
C GLU A 192 12.30 4.69 -13.17
N VAL A 193 11.64 5.81 -13.46
CA VAL A 193 11.68 7.00 -12.58
C VAL A 193 11.16 6.66 -11.19
N ALA A 194 10.00 6.02 -11.12
CA ALA A 194 9.40 5.63 -9.83
C ALA A 194 10.27 4.66 -9.04
N ASN A 195 10.92 3.71 -9.71
CA ASN A 195 11.81 2.74 -9.05
C ASN A 195 13.08 3.44 -8.51
N ARG A 196 13.66 4.38 -9.25
CA ARG A 196 14.81 5.17 -8.78
C ARG A 196 14.45 5.99 -7.54
N ILE A 197 13.32 6.70 -7.56
CA ILE A 197 12.86 7.48 -6.41
C ILE A 197 12.65 6.56 -5.19
N ARG A 198 11.96 5.44 -5.34
CA ARG A 198 11.72 4.48 -4.24
C ARG A 198 13.00 3.85 -3.69
N ALA A 199 14.04 3.72 -4.50
CA ALA A 199 15.33 3.20 -4.05
C ALA A 199 16.09 4.21 -3.17
N GLU A 200 15.97 5.50 -3.47
CA GLU A 200 16.61 6.60 -2.77
C GLU A 200 15.76 7.11 -1.59
N GLU A 201 14.43 7.20 -1.79
CA GLU A 201 13.47 7.81 -0.85
C GLU A 201 12.47 6.77 -0.35
N ARG A 202 12.93 5.86 0.51
CA ARG A 202 12.16 4.66 0.95
C ARG A 202 10.86 4.96 1.65
N SER A 203 10.77 6.06 2.39
CA SER A 203 9.58 6.48 3.13
C SER A 203 8.58 7.28 2.28
N SER A 204 8.90 7.55 1.00
CA SER A 204 8.05 8.38 0.15
C SER A 204 7.02 7.56 -0.62
N PHE A 205 5.79 8.06 -0.65
CA PHE A 205 4.72 7.48 -1.44
C PHE A 205 4.77 7.99 -2.89
N VAL A 206 5.19 7.14 -3.83
CA VAL A 206 5.37 7.49 -5.24
C VAL A 206 4.19 7.02 -6.06
N VAL A 207 3.47 7.97 -6.68
CA VAL A 207 2.29 7.69 -7.48
C VAL A 207 2.46 8.12 -8.94
N LYS A 208 1.79 7.39 -9.84
CA LYS A 208 1.67 7.79 -11.24
C LYS A 208 0.64 8.91 -11.35
N PHE A 209 1.02 9.98 -12.05
CA PHE A 209 0.14 11.11 -12.29
C PHE A 209 -0.03 11.37 -13.79
N PRO A 210 -1.22 11.80 -14.25
CA PRO A 210 -1.42 12.09 -15.66
C PRO A 210 -0.57 13.28 -16.13
N ASN A 211 -0.48 13.47 -17.43
CA ASN A 211 0.19 14.62 -18.04
C ASN A 211 -0.63 15.90 -17.83
N ILE A 212 -0.66 16.42 -16.60
CA ILE A 212 -1.38 17.63 -16.27
C ILE A 212 -0.66 18.86 -16.84
N THR A 213 -1.43 19.81 -17.32
CA THR A 213 -0.96 21.10 -17.85
C THR A 213 -1.44 22.28 -17.01
N ASN A 214 -2.52 22.09 -16.25
CA ASN A 214 -3.16 23.14 -15.47
C ASN A 214 -3.57 22.60 -14.10
N ILE A 215 -3.44 23.43 -13.07
CA ILE A 215 -4.05 23.23 -11.76
C ILE A 215 -5.09 24.35 -11.62
N VAL A 216 -6.37 23.97 -11.56
CA VAL A 216 -7.48 24.92 -11.43
C VAL A 216 -8.22 24.58 -10.14
N TYR A 217 -8.46 25.61 -9.34
CA TYR A 217 -9.25 25.47 -8.10
C TYR A 217 -10.24 26.62 -8.01
N GLY A 218 -11.37 26.40 -7.31
CA GLY A 218 -12.42 27.39 -7.12
C GLY A 218 -12.12 28.32 -5.94
N ARG A 219 -13.09 28.40 -5.00
CA ARG A 219 -12.87 29.12 -3.75
C ARG A 219 -11.88 28.35 -2.88
N ASP A 220 -11.39 29.00 -1.81
CA ASP A 220 -10.44 28.39 -0.88
C ASP A 220 -10.83 26.93 -0.53
N VAL A 221 -9.95 26.00 -0.89
CA VAL A 221 -10.15 24.55 -0.75
C VAL A 221 -9.32 23.98 0.41
N GLY A 222 -8.74 24.84 1.24
CA GLY A 222 -8.01 24.46 2.43
C GLY A 222 -6.58 23.95 2.19
N TYR A 223 -6.05 24.02 0.96
CA TYR A 223 -4.64 23.76 0.69
C TYR A 223 -3.94 24.96 0.08
N LYS A 224 -2.60 25.01 0.20
CA LYS A 224 -1.76 26.06 -0.35
C LYS A 224 -1.03 25.54 -1.59
N ILE A 225 -0.87 26.42 -2.59
CA ILE A 225 0.05 26.21 -3.71
C ILE A 225 1.26 27.09 -3.44
N GLU A 226 2.41 26.47 -3.20
CA GLU A 226 3.64 27.15 -2.83
C GLU A 226 4.74 26.87 -3.87
N GLN A 227 5.44 27.91 -4.29
CA GLN A 227 6.71 27.76 -4.98
C GLN A 227 7.82 27.79 -3.93
N VAL A 228 8.59 26.71 -3.84
CA VAL A 228 9.70 26.61 -2.89
C VAL A 228 10.98 27.14 -3.56
N GLU A 229 11.59 28.14 -2.96
CA GLU A 229 12.90 28.64 -3.37
C GLU A 229 14.00 27.79 -2.76
N LEU A 230 14.84 27.21 -3.59
CA LEU A 230 16.06 26.51 -3.19
C LEU A 230 17.26 27.46 -3.30
N SER A 231 18.39 27.09 -2.68
CA SER A 231 19.65 27.85 -2.82
C SER A 231 20.07 27.97 -4.29
N GLN A 232 20.79 29.01 -4.66
CA GLN A 232 21.28 29.22 -6.04
C GLN A 232 22.10 28.03 -6.55
N GLU A 233 22.86 27.38 -5.66
CA GLU A 233 23.63 26.18 -5.97
C GLU A 233 22.73 25.03 -6.40
N LEU A 234 21.67 24.73 -5.64
CA LEU A 234 20.70 23.68 -5.96
C LEU A 234 19.85 24.00 -7.19
N GLN A 235 19.52 25.29 -7.40
CA GLN A 235 18.80 25.72 -8.61
C GLN A 235 19.66 25.58 -9.88
N SER A 236 20.98 25.61 -9.76
CA SER A 236 21.89 25.40 -10.89
C SER A 236 21.95 23.95 -11.37
N ILE A 237 21.54 22.98 -10.54
CA ILE A 237 21.48 21.55 -10.90
C ILE A 237 20.38 21.36 -11.93
N SER A 238 20.77 21.05 -13.16
CA SER A 238 19.78 20.83 -14.23
C SER A 238 19.65 19.35 -14.57
N ALA A 239 18.41 18.91 -14.80
CA ALA A 239 18.15 17.56 -15.30
C ALA A 239 18.89 17.26 -16.61
N THR A 240 19.14 18.27 -17.44
CA THR A 240 19.91 18.12 -18.69
C THR A 240 21.38 17.77 -18.42
N GLN A 241 21.99 18.41 -17.43
CA GLN A 241 23.36 18.09 -17.03
C GLN A 241 23.43 16.68 -16.44
N LYS A 242 22.50 16.32 -15.54
CA LYS A 242 22.44 14.98 -14.94
C LYS A 242 22.23 13.88 -15.99
N ARG A 243 21.41 14.11 -17.02
CA ARG A 243 21.27 13.16 -18.13
C ARG A 243 22.60 12.92 -18.85
N LYS A 244 23.34 13.98 -19.16
CA LYS A 244 24.67 13.85 -19.79
C LYS A 244 25.67 13.07 -18.93
N GLU A 245 25.70 13.32 -17.62
CA GLU A 245 26.55 12.60 -16.66
C GLU A 245 26.20 11.11 -16.58
N LEU A 246 24.93 10.75 -16.75
CA LEU A 246 24.42 9.38 -16.71
C LEU A 246 24.39 8.70 -18.08
N GLY A 247 24.77 9.38 -19.17
CA GLY A 247 24.73 8.83 -20.52
C GLY A 247 23.31 8.60 -21.07
N LEU A 248 22.33 9.39 -20.63
CA LEU A 248 20.91 9.33 -20.99
C LEU A 248 20.57 10.35 -22.08
#